data_7b3e4eb13569d60a01de9c580f5af6da
#
_entry.id   7b3e4eb13569d60a01de9c580f5af6da
#
_cell.length_a   1.000
_cell.length_b   1.000
_cell.length_c   1.000
_cell.angle_alpha   90.00
_cell.angle_beta   90.00
_cell.angle_gamma   90.00
#
_symmetry.space_group_name_H-M   'P 1'
#
loop_
_entity.id
_entity.type
_entity.pdbx_description
1 polymer ?
#
loop_
_entity_poly.entity_id
_entity_poly.type
_entity_poly.pdbx_seq_one_letter_code
_entity_poly.pdbx_strand_id
1 'polypeptide(L)'
;MHRNFLRALACATALLAGTAHADSYPSKPVSMIVPYPAGGATDVVARAVAEKLTQSWGQSVIVENRAGAGTTIGASSVARAPGDGYTLFMTTSAHTISGHLYKKLNYDPV
;
A
#
# COMPACT_ATOMS: atom_id res chain seq x y z
N MET A 1 -6.64 -15.98 -53.62
CA MET A 1 -5.89 -14.78 -53.18
C MET A 1 -6.38 -14.27 -51.80
N HIS A 2 -7.67 -14.21 -51.52
CA HIS A 2 -8.20 -13.71 -50.22
C HIS A 2 -7.86 -14.56 -48.98
N ARG A 3 -7.73 -15.87 -49.11
CA ARG A 3 -7.41 -16.78 -47.99
C ARG A 3 -6.02 -16.56 -47.37
N ASN A 4 -5.05 -16.18 -48.22
CA ASN A 4 -3.67 -15.93 -47.75
C ASN A 4 -3.55 -14.53 -47.11
N PHE A 5 -4.36 -13.58 -47.56
CA PHE A 5 -4.45 -12.23 -47.00
C PHE A 5 -5.06 -12.24 -45.58
N LEU A 6 -6.11 -13.04 -45.38
CA LEU A 6 -6.74 -13.24 -44.07
C LEU A 6 -5.79 -13.94 -43.08
N ARG A 7 -4.96 -14.87 -43.54
CA ARG A 7 -3.96 -15.54 -42.70
C ARG A 7 -2.81 -14.62 -42.32
N ALA A 8 -2.36 -13.76 -43.22
CA ALA A 8 -1.34 -12.76 -42.95
C ALA A 8 -1.85 -11.71 -41.95
N LEU A 9 -3.11 -11.29 -42.03
CA LEU A 9 -3.72 -10.33 -41.11
C LEU A 9 -3.88 -10.93 -39.71
N ALA A 10 -4.27 -12.21 -39.61
CA ALA A 10 -4.39 -12.92 -38.34
C ALA A 10 -3.04 -13.12 -37.62
N CYS A 11 -1.96 -13.35 -38.39
CA CYS A 11 -0.61 -13.43 -37.83
C CYS A 11 -0.08 -12.05 -37.36
N ALA A 12 -0.42 -10.98 -38.07
CA ALA A 12 -0.02 -9.62 -37.68
C ALA A 12 -0.69 -9.14 -36.40
N THR A 13 -1.95 -9.51 -36.14
CA THR A 13 -2.65 -9.20 -34.89
C THR A 13 -2.13 -9.99 -33.68
N ALA A 14 -1.61 -11.20 -33.89
CA ALA A 14 -1.03 -12.01 -32.81
C ALA A 14 0.34 -11.48 -32.34
N LEU A 15 1.07 -10.77 -33.19
CA LEU A 15 2.37 -10.15 -32.85
C LEU A 15 2.24 -8.84 -32.07
N LEU A 16 1.04 -8.24 -32.03
CA LEU A 16 0.74 -7.01 -31.27
C LEU A 16 0.24 -7.29 -29.83
N ALA A 17 0.13 -8.57 -29.43
CA ALA A 17 -0.05 -8.92 -28.02
C ALA A 17 1.26 -8.63 -27.29
N GLY A 18 1.51 -7.32 -27.07
CA GLY A 18 2.64 -6.83 -26.28
C GLY A 18 2.63 -7.54 -24.94
N THR A 19 3.77 -8.03 -24.51
CA THR A 19 3.99 -8.57 -23.19
C THR A 19 3.59 -7.48 -22.17
N ALA A 20 2.39 -7.59 -21.62
CA ALA A 20 2.02 -6.82 -20.45
C ALA A 20 2.96 -7.28 -19.33
N HIS A 21 4.08 -6.59 -19.14
CA HIS A 21 4.88 -6.72 -17.94
C HIS A 21 4.02 -6.17 -16.80
N ALA A 22 3.39 -7.06 -16.06
CA ALA A 22 2.89 -6.72 -14.74
C ALA A 22 4.14 -6.43 -13.90
N ASP A 23 4.34 -5.16 -13.52
CA ASP A 23 5.39 -4.79 -12.59
C ASP A 23 5.21 -5.61 -11.31
N SER A 24 6.26 -6.32 -10.89
CA SER A 24 6.21 -7.12 -9.67
C SER A 24 6.06 -6.18 -8.47
N TYR A 25 4.95 -6.28 -7.77
CA TYR A 25 4.73 -5.56 -6.52
C TYR A 25 5.38 -6.32 -5.34
N PRO A 26 6.09 -5.61 -4.44
CA PRO A 26 6.53 -4.22 -4.54
C PRO A 26 7.80 -4.08 -5.38
N SER A 27 7.89 -3.05 -6.23
CA SER A 27 9.07 -2.72 -7.04
C SER A 27 9.95 -1.63 -6.42
N LYS A 28 9.51 -1.04 -5.30
CA LYS A 28 10.19 0.01 -4.53
C LYS A 28 9.86 -0.13 -3.05
N PRO A 29 10.57 0.58 -2.15
CA PRO A 29 10.28 0.54 -0.72
C PRO A 29 8.83 0.89 -0.38
N VAL A 30 8.29 0.22 0.65
CA VAL A 30 6.94 0.41 1.17
C VAL A 30 7.03 1.10 2.53
N SER A 31 6.25 2.16 2.75
CA SER A 31 6.16 2.84 4.05
C SER A 31 5.06 2.22 4.89
N MET A 32 5.36 1.93 6.16
CA MET A 32 4.38 1.48 7.16
C MET A 32 4.22 2.56 8.22
N ILE A 33 3.10 3.27 8.19
CA ILE A 33 2.80 4.35 9.13
C ILE A 33 2.23 3.77 10.41
N VAL A 34 2.85 4.13 11.53
CA VAL A 34 2.44 3.75 12.89
C VAL A 34 2.05 5.02 13.65
N PRO A 35 0.77 5.21 14.04
CA PRO A 35 0.29 6.44 14.67
C PRO A 35 0.59 6.50 16.19
N TYR A 36 1.68 5.88 16.61
CA TYR A 36 2.12 5.80 18.01
C TYR A 36 3.61 6.11 18.13
N PRO A 37 4.07 6.53 19.32
CA PRO A 37 5.50 6.77 19.57
C PRO A 37 6.35 5.53 19.30
N ALA A 38 7.56 5.77 18.83
CA ALA A 38 8.56 4.72 18.64
C ALA A 38 8.87 4.01 19.97
N GLY A 39 9.06 2.71 19.93
CA GLY A 39 9.34 1.87 21.11
C GLY A 39 8.10 1.41 21.88
N GLY A 40 6.91 1.86 21.52
CA GLY A 40 5.66 1.34 22.08
C GLY A 40 5.30 -0.06 21.55
N ALA A 41 4.30 -0.70 22.17
CA ALA A 41 3.90 -2.06 21.82
C ALA A 41 3.54 -2.22 20.32
N THR A 42 2.80 -1.26 19.76
CA THR A 42 2.43 -1.28 18.34
C THR A 42 3.65 -1.10 17.43
N ASP A 43 4.61 -0.27 17.81
CA ASP A 43 5.85 -0.06 17.06
C ASP A 43 6.71 -1.33 17.02
N VAL A 44 6.83 -2.02 18.15
CA VAL A 44 7.56 -3.30 18.22
C VAL A 44 6.97 -4.33 17.29
N VAL A 45 5.64 -4.48 17.29
CA VAL A 45 4.93 -5.39 16.38
C VAL A 45 5.10 -4.95 14.92
N ALA A 46 4.96 -3.65 14.63
CA ALA A 46 5.11 -3.12 13.28
C ALA A 46 6.50 -3.40 12.70
N ARG A 47 7.55 -3.23 13.50
CA ARG A 47 8.94 -3.53 13.08
C ARG A 47 9.16 -5.00 12.82
N ALA A 48 8.62 -5.89 13.66
CA ALA A 48 8.70 -7.34 13.45
C ALA A 48 7.97 -7.75 12.15
N VAL A 49 6.80 -7.19 11.89
CA VAL A 49 6.05 -7.43 10.64
C VAL A 49 6.82 -6.87 9.44
N ALA A 50 7.32 -5.63 9.52
CA ALA A 50 8.08 -4.98 8.46
C ALA A 50 9.33 -5.77 8.08
N GLU A 51 10.03 -6.33 9.06
CA GLU A 51 11.20 -7.20 8.83
C GLU A 51 10.82 -8.44 8.03
N LYS A 52 9.74 -9.13 8.41
CA LYS A 52 9.27 -10.33 7.70
C LYS A 52 8.77 -10.02 6.29
N LEU A 53 8.08 -8.90 6.10
CA LEU A 53 7.67 -8.45 4.78
C LEU A 53 8.87 -8.09 3.91
N THR A 54 9.88 -7.42 4.45
CA THR A 54 11.12 -7.10 3.75
C THR A 54 11.81 -8.38 3.26
N GLN A 55 11.91 -9.39 4.12
CA GLN A 55 12.48 -10.70 3.75
C GLN A 55 11.67 -11.40 2.66
N SER A 56 10.35 -11.35 2.73
CA SER A 56 9.44 -12.01 1.78
C SER A 56 9.39 -11.32 0.43
N TRP A 57 9.39 -9.98 0.42
CA TRP A 57 9.17 -9.19 -0.80
C TRP A 57 10.48 -8.80 -1.50
N GLY A 58 11.63 -8.87 -0.81
CA GLY A 58 12.90 -8.39 -1.34
C GLY A 58 12.98 -6.87 -1.48
N GLN A 59 12.02 -6.13 -0.91
CA GLN A 59 11.96 -4.67 -0.87
C GLN A 59 11.82 -4.20 0.56
N SER A 60 12.47 -3.07 0.91
CA SER A 60 12.42 -2.54 2.26
C SER A 60 11.02 -2.11 2.65
N VAL A 61 10.57 -2.52 3.84
CA VAL A 61 9.37 -1.98 4.50
C VAL A 61 9.83 -1.09 5.64
N ILE A 62 9.58 0.22 5.51
CA ILE A 62 10.10 1.26 6.40
C ILE A 62 9.00 1.65 7.38
N VAL A 63 9.25 1.48 8.68
CA VAL A 63 8.32 1.92 9.73
C VAL A 63 8.52 3.40 10.03
N GLU A 64 7.45 4.19 9.90
CA GLU A 64 7.41 5.62 10.21
C GLU A 64 6.42 5.88 11.34
N ASN A 65 6.90 6.44 12.46
CA ASN A 65 6.04 6.80 13.58
C ASN A 65 5.47 8.21 13.40
N ARG A 66 4.13 8.31 13.28
CA ARG A 66 3.40 9.58 13.13
C ARG A 66 2.36 9.71 14.24
N ALA A 67 2.84 9.85 15.47
CA ALA A 67 1.99 9.97 16.66
C ALA A 67 1.32 11.35 16.75
N GLY A 68 0.24 11.43 17.51
CA GLY A 68 -0.42 12.67 17.91
C GLY A 68 -1.92 12.69 17.65
N ALA A 69 -2.60 13.59 18.37
CA ALA A 69 -4.03 13.84 18.29
C ALA A 69 -4.89 12.55 18.29
N GLY A 70 -4.58 11.62 19.21
CA GLY A 70 -5.32 10.36 19.32
C GLY A 70 -5.28 9.50 18.05
N THR A 71 -4.13 9.41 17.39
CA THR A 71 -3.86 8.68 16.14
C THR A 71 -4.30 9.40 14.85
N THR A 72 -5.05 10.49 14.94
CA THR A 72 -5.63 11.14 13.76
C THR A 72 -4.60 11.77 12.82
N ILE A 73 -3.41 12.15 13.32
CA ILE A 73 -2.33 12.68 12.46
C ILE A 73 -1.83 11.59 11.53
N GLY A 74 -1.47 10.42 12.04
CA GLY A 74 -1.02 9.29 11.25
C GLY A 74 -2.08 8.81 10.26
N ALA A 75 -3.31 8.62 10.74
CA ALA A 75 -4.44 8.19 9.92
C ALA A 75 -4.73 9.17 8.76
N SER A 76 -4.75 10.46 9.05
CA SER A 76 -4.94 11.51 8.04
C SER A 76 -3.83 11.51 6.97
N SER A 77 -2.60 11.21 7.36
CA SER A 77 -1.49 11.12 6.40
C SER A 77 -1.64 9.93 5.44
N VAL A 78 -2.12 8.79 5.95
CA VAL A 78 -2.38 7.59 5.14
C VAL A 78 -3.59 7.79 4.23
N ALA A 79 -4.66 8.39 4.73
CA ALA A 79 -5.87 8.67 3.93
C ALA A 79 -5.60 9.58 2.72
N ARG A 80 -4.56 10.41 2.79
CA ARG A 80 -4.13 11.27 1.66
C ARG A 80 -3.05 10.65 0.78
N ALA A 81 -2.51 9.51 1.16
CA ALA A 81 -1.51 8.81 0.35
C ALA A 81 -2.15 8.16 -0.89
N PRO A 82 -1.41 7.95 -1.97
CA PRO A 82 -1.90 7.18 -3.11
C PRO A 82 -2.35 5.78 -2.70
N GLY A 83 -3.47 5.31 -3.24
CA GLY A 83 -4.01 3.97 -3.00
C GLY A 83 -3.31 2.88 -3.82
N ASP A 84 -1.98 2.93 -3.93
CA ASP A 84 -1.15 2.06 -4.76
C ASP A 84 -0.52 0.88 -3.99
N GLY A 85 -0.82 0.77 -2.68
CA GLY A 85 -0.27 -0.27 -1.81
C GLY A 85 1.12 0.02 -1.24
N TYR A 86 1.74 1.17 -1.56
CA TYR A 86 3.07 1.55 -1.04
C TYR A 86 3.04 2.31 0.27
N THR A 87 1.85 2.60 0.81
CA THR A 87 1.65 3.16 2.15
C THR A 87 0.71 2.25 2.93
N LEU A 88 1.24 1.60 3.96
CA LEU A 88 0.49 0.74 4.88
C LEU A 88 0.21 1.47 6.18
N PHE A 89 -0.83 1.08 6.88
CA PHE A 89 -1.19 1.63 8.16
C PHE A 89 -1.29 0.53 9.23
N MET A 90 -0.43 0.59 10.25
CA MET A 90 -0.45 -0.33 11.37
C MET A 90 -1.01 0.40 12.60
N THR A 91 -2.23 0.06 12.97
CA THR A 91 -2.95 0.72 14.04
C THR A 91 -3.61 -0.29 14.99
N THR A 92 -4.36 0.19 15.97
CA THR A 92 -5.15 -0.58 16.93
C THR A 92 -6.63 -0.23 16.80
N SER A 93 -7.49 -0.84 17.62
CA SER A 93 -8.92 -0.50 17.71
C SER A 93 -9.21 0.98 18.00
N ALA A 94 -8.24 1.73 18.52
CA ALA A 94 -8.38 3.17 18.71
C ALA A 94 -8.70 3.92 17.40
N HIS A 95 -8.25 3.43 16.25
CA HIS A 95 -8.58 4.01 14.96
C HIS A 95 -10.08 3.91 14.65
N THR A 96 -10.68 2.74 14.80
CA THR A 96 -12.11 2.51 14.58
C THR A 96 -12.97 3.31 15.57
N ILE A 97 -12.54 3.38 16.84
CA ILE A 97 -13.21 4.12 17.89
C ILE A 97 -13.16 5.64 17.62
N SER A 98 -12.07 6.13 17.01
CA SER A 98 -11.88 7.56 16.74
C SER A 98 -13.01 8.19 15.92
N GLY A 99 -13.61 7.43 14.99
CA GLY A 99 -14.76 7.86 14.21
C GLY A 99 -15.99 8.22 15.04
N HIS A 100 -16.12 7.63 16.22
CA HIS A 100 -17.21 7.91 17.17
C HIS A 100 -16.87 8.97 18.20
N LEU A 101 -15.57 9.15 18.50
CA LEU A 101 -15.12 10.10 19.53
C LEU A 101 -14.90 11.52 19.00
N TYR A 102 -14.44 11.64 17.75
CA TYR A 102 -14.13 12.94 17.16
C TYR A 102 -15.25 13.43 16.26
N LYS A 103 -15.81 14.60 16.56
CA LYS A 103 -16.90 15.20 15.77
C LYS A 103 -16.49 15.65 14.37
N LYS A 104 -15.20 15.89 14.16
CA LYS A 104 -14.64 16.30 12.85
C LYS A 104 -13.34 15.53 12.62
N LEU A 105 -13.38 14.59 11.71
CA LEU A 105 -12.22 13.98 11.10
C LEU A 105 -12.08 14.50 9.67
N ASN A 106 -10.86 14.61 9.18
CA ASN A 106 -10.58 14.99 7.80
C ASN A 106 -10.32 13.76 6.91
N TYR A 107 -10.76 12.58 7.35
CA TYR A 107 -10.72 11.29 6.67
C TYR A 107 -11.87 10.42 7.17
N ASP A 108 -12.22 9.41 6.40
CA ASP A 108 -13.17 8.37 6.81
C ASP A 108 -12.40 7.24 7.53
N PRO A 109 -12.73 6.91 8.79
CA PRO A 109 -12.00 5.87 9.54
C PRO A 109 -12.45 4.43 9.20
N VAL A 110 -13.49 4.24 8.37
CA VAL A 110 -14.06 2.91 8.02
C VAL A 110 -14.14 2.74 6.52
#